data_769908b1693a7b23f46a0399f68b6823
#
_entry.id   769908b1693a7b23f46a0399f68b6823
#
_cell.length_a   1.000
_cell.length_b   1.000
_cell.length_c   1.000
_cell.angle_alpha   90.00
_cell.angle_beta   90.00
_cell.angle_gamma   90.00
#
_symmetry.space_group_name_H-M   'P 1'
#
loop_
_entity.id
_entity.type
_entity.pdbx_description
1 polymer ?
#
loop_
_entity_poly.entity_id
_entity_poly.type
_entity_poly.pdbx_seq_one_letter_code
_entity_poly.pdbx_strand_id
1 'polypeptide(L)'
;MISDPHTLIFLDLDGPMIPLTNSSKEYAIPVEDFPHNSKMSPGACQHINTLCSRFNAAVVTNSTHNNGYGSDRDPMFHVFDLFDKNGMAHVLLDGPYITLWADIKEAGRKCAVERWLEKHTEYSQLPFVVFDDNAYNFGEDDDFPFVNTGEEGITQDDLDLALEHLSEQFVY
;
A
#
# COMPACT_ATOMS: atom_id res chain seq x y z
N MET A 1 -2.12 -7.55 13.22
CA MET A 1 -1.01 -6.68 12.79
C MET A 1 0.30 -7.45 12.94
N ILE A 2 1.32 -7.09 12.19
CA ILE A 2 2.63 -7.78 12.13
C ILE A 2 3.65 -6.95 12.88
N SER A 3 4.21 -7.49 13.97
CA SER A 3 5.10 -6.77 14.90
C SER A 3 6.59 -6.93 14.60
N ASP A 4 6.97 -7.97 13.85
CA ASP A 4 8.37 -8.24 13.51
C ASP A 4 8.46 -8.68 12.04
N PRO A 5 8.25 -7.75 11.09
CA PRO A 5 8.29 -8.06 9.68
C PRO A 5 9.73 -8.28 9.19
N HIS A 6 9.89 -9.12 8.16
CA HIS A 6 11.13 -9.27 7.42
C HIS A 6 11.13 -8.49 6.10
N THR A 7 9.98 -7.93 5.74
CA THR A 7 9.75 -7.21 4.48
C THR A 7 8.68 -6.15 4.68
N LEU A 8 8.72 -5.07 3.91
CA LEU A 8 7.67 -4.06 3.88
C LEU A 8 6.97 -4.01 2.52
N ILE A 9 5.67 -3.72 2.55
CA ILE A 9 4.87 -3.42 1.37
C ILE A 9 4.32 -2.01 1.54
N PHE A 10 4.81 -1.06 0.74
CA PHE A 10 4.20 0.27 0.68
C PHE A 10 3.07 0.23 -0.34
N LEU A 11 1.86 0.57 0.08
CA LEU A 11 0.65 0.28 -0.66
C LEU A 11 -0.20 1.53 -0.85
N ASP A 12 -0.44 1.93 -2.12
CA ASP A 12 -1.57 2.80 -2.42
C ASP A 12 -2.88 2.01 -2.35
N LEU A 13 -3.96 2.70 -2.12
CA LEU A 13 -5.28 2.08 -1.95
C LEU A 13 -6.18 2.27 -3.16
N ASP A 14 -6.28 3.50 -3.66
CA ASP A 14 -7.06 3.79 -4.87
C ASP A 14 -6.28 3.29 -6.09
N GLY A 15 -6.91 2.48 -6.92
CA GLY A 15 -6.25 1.73 -8.00
C GLY A 15 -5.83 0.33 -7.52
N PRO A 16 -4.72 0.18 -6.78
CA PRO A 16 -4.20 -1.14 -6.41
C PRO A 16 -5.17 -2.03 -5.63
N MET A 17 -5.81 -1.50 -4.60
CA MET A 17 -6.72 -2.25 -3.73
C MET A 17 -8.18 -1.96 -4.03
N ILE A 18 -8.51 -0.74 -4.43
CA ILE A 18 -9.85 -0.25 -4.73
C ILE A 18 -9.86 0.15 -6.21
N PRO A 19 -10.20 -0.77 -7.13
CA PRO A 19 -10.16 -0.52 -8.56
C PRO A 19 -11.03 0.67 -8.99
N LEU A 20 -10.48 1.51 -9.89
CA LEU A 20 -11.13 2.74 -10.34
C LEU A 20 -11.89 2.57 -11.67
N THR A 21 -11.77 1.42 -12.34
CA THR A 21 -12.37 1.18 -13.65
C THR A 21 -13.87 0.89 -13.58
N ASN A 22 -14.58 1.15 -14.69
CA ASN A 22 -16.00 0.81 -14.83
C ASN A 22 -16.29 -0.70 -14.79
N SER A 23 -15.30 -1.56 -15.00
CA SER A 23 -15.41 -3.02 -14.85
C SER A 23 -15.56 -3.44 -13.39
N SER A 24 -15.13 -2.61 -12.46
CA SER A 24 -15.24 -2.83 -11.02
C SER A 24 -16.52 -2.31 -10.38
N LYS A 25 -17.64 -2.23 -11.13
CA LYS A 25 -18.94 -1.72 -10.62
C LYS A 25 -19.45 -2.45 -9.38
N GLU A 26 -19.04 -3.70 -9.17
CA GLU A 26 -19.38 -4.43 -7.95
C GLU A 26 -18.70 -3.87 -6.69
N TYR A 27 -17.61 -3.12 -6.88
CA TYR A 27 -16.87 -2.42 -5.83
C TYR A 27 -17.19 -0.92 -5.80
N ALA A 28 -17.93 -0.42 -6.80
CA ALA A 28 -18.33 0.98 -6.85
C ALA A 28 -19.22 1.31 -5.66
N ILE A 29 -18.79 2.30 -4.90
CA ILE A 29 -19.48 2.77 -3.72
C ILE A 29 -20.18 4.06 -4.11
N PRO A 30 -21.43 4.29 -3.62
CA PRO A 30 -22.06 5.59 -3.75
C PRO A 30 -21.11 6.70 -3.24
N VAL A 31 -21.06 7.82 -3.96
CA VAL A 31 -20.15 8.94 -3.63
C VAL A 31 -20.38 9.44 -2.21
N GLU A 32 -21.61 9.35 -1.71
CA GLU A 32 -21.98 9.71 -0.35
C GLU A 32 -21.35 8.81 0.73
N ASP A 33 -20.99 7.59 0.37
CA ASP A 33 -20.38 6.61 1.29
C ASP A 33 -18.84 6.56 1.16
N PHE A 34 -18.28 7.21 0.13
CA PHE A 34 -16.84 7.32 -0.05
C PHE A 34 -16.26 8.33 0.97
N PRO A 35 -15.15 8.02 1.64
CA PRO A 35 -14.30 6.84 1.56
C PRO A 35 -14.62 5.74 2.61
N HIS A 36 -15.64 5.97 3.47
CA HIS A 36 -15.85 5.17 4.68
C HIS A 36 -16.29 3.71 4.44
N ASN A 37 -16.84 3.43 3.26
CA ASN A 37 -17.34 2.09 2.89
C ASN A 37 -16.59 1.50 1.69
N SER A 38 -15.36 1.95 1.41
CA SER A 38 -14.56 1.45 0.30
C SER A 38 -14.30 -0.06 0.43
N LYS A 39 -14.63 -0.79 -0.63
CA LYS A 39 -14.37 -2.22 -0.71
C LYS A 39 -13.11 -2.48 -1.50
N MET A 40 -12.20 -3.21 -0.88
CA MET A 40 -11.03 -3.72 -1.56
C MET A 40 -11.39 -4.89 -2.47
N SER A 41 -10.70 -5.02 -3.61
CA SER A 41 -10.82 -6.16 -4.50
C SER A 41 -10.42 -7.44 -3.76
N PRO A 42 -11.25 -8.51 -3.78
CA PRO A 42 -10.86 -9.78 -3.17
C PRO A 42 -9.59 -10.38 -3.78
N GLY A 43 -9.36 -10.20 -5.10
CA GLY A 43 -8.14 -10.62 -5.78
C GLY A 43 -6.92 -9.89 -5.26
N ALA A 44 -6.97 -8.56 -5.18
CA ALA A 44 -5.90 -7.74 -4.61
C ALA A 44 -5.59 -8.12 -3.15
N CYS A 45 -6.64 -8.32 -2.33
CA CYS A 45 -6.47 -8.79 -0.95
C CYS A 45 -5.76 -10.16 -0.90
N GLN A 46 -6.09 -11.08 -1.80
CA GLN A 46 -5.46 -12.38 -1.88
C GLN A 46 -3.97 -12.27 -2.26
N HIS A 47 -3.62 -11.41 -3.22
CA HIS A 47 -2.24 -11.18 -3.63
C HIS A 47 -1.39 -10.58 -2.50
N ILE A 48 -1.89 -9.55 -1.81
CA ILE A 48 -1.21 -8.97 -0.64
C ILE A 48 -1.06 -10.01 0.47
N ASN A 49 -2.09 -10.79 0.79
CA ASN A 49 -1.99 -11.86 1.77
C ASN A 49 -0.93 -12.91 1.40
N THR A 50 -0.80 -13.21 0.11
CA THR A 50 0.23 -14.14 -0.40
C THR A 50 1.63 -13.61 -0.13
N LEU A 51 1.90 -12.32 -0.44
CA LEU A 51 3.18 -11.67 -0.15
C LEU A 51 3.46 -11.63 1.36
N CYS A 52 2.48 -11.20 2.16
CA CYS A 52 2.64 -11.12 3.62
C CYS A 52 2.96 -12.49 4.22
N SER A 53 2.29 -13.55 3.76
CA SER A 53 2.53 -14.91 4.26
C SER A 53 3.88 -15.47 3.81
N ARG A 54 4.31 -15.19 2.57
CA ARG A 54 5.53 -15.74 1.99
C ARG A 54 6.80 -15.10 2.54
N PHE A 55 6.78 -13.78 2.78
CA PHE A 55 7.96 -13.00 3.17
C PHE A 55 7.90 -12.47 4.60
N ASN A 56 6.91 -12.87 5.38
CA ASN A 56 6.61 -12.22 6.67
C ASN A 56 6.55 -10.70 6.50
N ALA A 57 5.82 -10.24 5.48
CA ALA A 57 5.77 -8.84 5.10
C ALA A 57 4.65 -8.10 5.83
N ALA A 58 4.90 -6.86 6.21
CA ALA A 58 3.90 -5.96 6.76
C ALA A 58 3.58 -4.82 5.79
N VAL A 59 2.31 -4.38 5.79
CA VAL A 59 1.83 -3.28 4.95
C VAL A 59 1.95 -1.94 5.67
N VAL A 60 2.50 -0.97 4.95
CA VAL A 60 2.50 0.46 5.26
C VAL A 60 1.75 1.18 4.14
N THR A 61 0.68 1.90 4.45
CA THR A 61 -0.06 2.62 3.39
C THR A 61 0.66 3.89 2.96
N ASN A 62 0.71 4.11 1.64
CA ASN A 62 1.28 5.29 0.99
C ASN A 62 0.25 5.93 0.06
N SER A 63 -0.85 6.39 0.63
CA SER A 63 -2.08 6.74 -0.08
C SER A 63 -2.62 8.10 0.32
N THR A 64 -3.46 8.67 -0.53
CA THR A 64 -4.28 9.84 -0.20
C THR A 64 -5.23 9.58 0.98
N HIS A 65 -5.57 8.34 1.26
CA HIS A 65 -6.32 7.93 2.46
C HIS A 65 -5.60 8.31 3.77
N ASN A 66 -4.28 8.49 3.73
CA ASN A 66 -3.47 8.90 4.87
C ASN A 66 -3.76 10.35 5.36
N ASN A 67 -4.59 11.11 4.66
CA ASN A 67 -5.04 12.45 5.12
C ASN A 67 -6.30 12.38 5.99
N GLY A 68 -6.89 11.19 6.20
CA GLY A 68 -8.14 11.02 6.92
C GLY A 68 -9.38 11.55 6.18
N TYR A 69 -9.27 11.93 4.90
CA TYR A 69 -10.33 12.51 4.04
C TYR A 69 -11.11 13.67 4.70
N GLY A 70 -10.41 14.57 5.40
CA GLY A 70 -11.03 15.71 6.07
C GLY A 70 -11.91 15.34 7.26
N SER A 71 -11.85 14.10 7.73
CA SER A 71 -12.44 13.73 9.00
C SER A 71 -11.59 14.29 10.14
N ASP A 72 -12.20 14.66 11.26
CA ASP A 72 -11.48 15.01 12.50
C ASP A 72 -10.82 13.81 13.17
N ARG A 73 -10.80 12.65 12.50
CA ARG A 73 -10.23 11.41 13.01
C ARG A 73 -8.73 11.35 12.70
N ASP A 74 -8.00 10.72 13.60
CA ASP A 74 -6.61 10.37 13.36
C ASP A 74 -6.49 9.54 12.07
N PRO A 75 -5.61 9.92 11.11
CA PRO A 75 -5.39 9.19 9.86
C PRO A 75 -5.11 7.70 10.07
N MET A 76 -4.33 7.32 11.09
CA MET A 76 -4.06 5.92 11.40
C MET A 76 -5.35 5.17 11.73
N PHE A 77 -6.25 5.78 12.48
CA PHE A 77 -7.53 5.16 12.82
C PHE A 77 -8.43 4.97 11.59
N HIS A 78 -8.39 5.93 10.65
CA HIS A 78 -9.14 5.84 9.41
C HIS A 78 -8.65 4.67 8.53
N VAL A 79 -7.34 4.56 8.35
CA VAL A 79 -6.72 3.46 7.59
C VAL A 79 -6.99 2.11 8.25
N PHE A 80 -6.82 2.02 9.58
CA PHE A 80 -7.13 0.79 10.31
C PHE A 80 -8.58 0.35 10.11
N ASP A 81 -9.55 1.25 10.27
CA ASP A 81 -10.99 0.96 10.10
C ASP A 81 -11.30 0.47 8.68
N LEU A 82 -10.65 1.04 7.67
CA LEU A 82 -10.77 0.60 6.28
C LEU A 82 -10.25 -0.84 6.09
N PHE A 83 -9.06 -1.15 6.62
CA PHE A 83 -8.49 -2.49 6.54
C PHE A 83 -9.30 -3.51 7.35
N ASP A 84 -9.76 -3.15 8.54
CA ASP A 84 -10.56 -4.04 9.40
C ASP A 84 -11.90 -4.41 8.74
N LYS A 85 -12.60 -3.44 8.16
CA LYS A 85 -13.84 -3.67 7.41
C LYS A 85 -13.67 -4.60 6.21
N ASN A 86 -12.48 -4.65 5.62
CA ASN A 86 -12.14 -5.54 4.51
C ASN A 86 -11.44 -6.84 4.97
N GLY A 87 -11.34 -7.10 6.27
CA GLY A 87 -10.69 -8.29 6.82
C GLY A 87 -9.16 -8.30 6.68
N MET A 88 -8.55 -7.14 6.40
CA MET A 88 -7.13 -6.99 6.09
C MET A 88 -6.29 -6.37 7.22
N ALA A 89 -6.87 -6.02 8.37
CA ALA A 89 -6.13 -5.37 9.46
C ALA A 89 -4.94 -6.20 9.97
N HIS A 90 -4.96 -7.52 9.78
CA HIS A 90 -3.89 -8.42 10.20
C HIS A 90 -2.58 -8.25 9.41
N VAL A 91 -2.60 -7.69 8.19
CA VAL A 91 -1.39 -7.46 7.38
C VAL A 91 -0.71 -6.11 7.66
N LEU A 92 -1.37 -5.20 8.36
CA LEU A 92 -0.78 -3.91 8.72
C LEU A 92 0.42 -4.10 9.66
N LEU A 93 1.42 -3.24 9.51
CA LEU A 93 2.53 -3.14 10.46
C LEU A 93 1.98 -2.81 11.85
N ASP A 94 2.46 -3.49 12.88
CA ASP A 94 2.15 -3.16 14.27
C ASP A 94 3.04 -2.00 14.73
N GLY A 95 2.64 -0.78 14.32
CA GLY A 95 3.44 0.42 14.51
C GLY A 95 3.00 1.53 13.55
N PRO A 96 3.94 2.27 12.96
CA PRO A 96 3.64 3.38 12.05
C PRO A 96 3.26 2.89 10.63
N TYR A 97 2.08 2.32 10.45
CA TYR A 97 1.61 1.73 9.20
C TYR A 97 1.08 2.73 8.17
N ILE A 98 1.41 4.00 8.28
CA ILE A 98 1.12 5.02 7.26
C ILE A 98 2.35 5.89 6.98
N THR A 99 2.53 6.34 5.70
CA THR A 99 3.40 7.47 5.39
C THR A 99 2.70 8.78 5.75
N LEU A 100 3.46 9.85 5.98
CA LEU A 100 2.84 11.13 6.32
C LEU A 100 2.22 11.79 5.09
N TRP A 101 0.96 12.19 5.18
CA TRP A 101 0.29 12.93 4.11
C TRP A 101 1.01 14.23 3.73
N ALA A 102 1.63 14.90 4.69
CA ALA A 102 2.42 16.11 4.44
C ALA A 102 3.57 15.84 3.46
N ASP A 103 4.26 14.71 3.60
CA ASP A 103 5.36 14.31 2.73
C ASP A 103 4.87 13.96 1.32
N ILE A 104 3.75 13.23 1.20
CA ILE A 104 3.11 12.92 -0.09
C ILE A 104 2.76 14.22 -0.83
N LYS A 105 2.14 15.16 -0.13
CA LYS A 105 1.70 16.44 -0.71
C LYS A 105 2.86 17.34 -1.12
N GLU A 106 3.95 17.35 -0.35
CA GLU A 106 5.09 18.23 -0.57
C GLU A 106 6.02 17.71 -1.67
N ALA A 107 6.32 16.41 -1.67
CA ALA A 107 7.40 15.85 -2.45
C ALA A 107 7.04 14.58 -3.26
N GLY A 108 5.78 14.14 -3.21
CA GLY A 108 5.30 12.95 -3.90
C GLY A 108 5.48 11.66 -3.13
N ARG A 109 4.93 10.58 -3.68
CA ARG A 109 4.79 9.29 -2.99
C ARG A 109 6.13 8.56 -2.81
N LYS A 110 7.04 8.63 -3.79
CA LYS A 110 8.40 8.08 -3.66
C LYS A 110 9.13 8.70 -2.47
N CYS A 111 9.19 10.03 -2.42
CA CYS A 111 9.84 10.73 -1.31
C CYS A 111 9.18 10.44 0.05
N ALA A 112 7.87 10.22 0.07
CA ALA A 112 7.17 9.86 1.31
C ALA A 112 7.62 8.48 1.84
N VAL A 113 7.85 7.50 0.94
CA VAL A 113 8.43 6.20 1.30
C VAL A 113 9.85 6.37 1.84
N GLU A 114 10.71 7.10 1.11
CA GLU A 114 12.10 7.35 1.50
C GLU A 114 12.19 8.02 2.87
N ARG A 115 11.42 9.10 3.11
CA ARG A 115 11.36 9.80 4.41
C ARG A 115 10.82 8.93 5.53
N TRP A 116 9.87 8.04 5.20
CA TRP A 116 9.35 7.10 6.19
C TRP A 116 10.45 6.12 6.62
N LEU A 117 11.21 5.56 5.67
CA LEU A 117 12.34 4.66 5.95
C LEU A 117 13.46 5.37 6.72
N GLU A 118 13.77 6.63 6.38
CA GLU A 118 14.74 7.44 7.11
C GLU A 118 14.32 7.69 8.58
N LYS A 119 13.03 7.89 8.82
CA LYS A 119 12.48 8.15 10.15
C LYS A 119 12.39 6.89 11.00
N HIS A 120 12.13 5.75 10.38
CA HIS A 120 11.92 4.45 11.03
C HIS A 120 13.12 3.54 10.74
N THR A 121 14.27 3.89 11.32
CA THR A 121 15.56 3.25 11.04
C THR A 121 15.60 1.76 11.38
N GLU A 122 14.73 1.29 12.28
CA GLU A 122 14.54 -0.13 12.59
C GLU A 122 14.04 -0.97 11.41
N TYR A 123 13.40 -0.31 10.41
CA TYR A 123 12.88 -0.96 9.20
C TYR A 123 13.67 -0.60 7.93
N SER A 124 14.60 0.38 7.99
CA SER A 124 15.26 0.97 6.82
C SER A 124 16.15 0.01 6.02
N GLN A 125 16.50 -1.12 6.60
CA GLN A 125 17.31 -2.17 5.95
C GLN A 125 16.48 -3.37 5.49
N LEU A 126 15.17 -3.36 5.73
CA LEU A 126 14.31 -4.44 5.26
C LEU A 126 14.08 -4.33 3.74
N PRO A 127 14.06 -5.45 3.04
CA PRO A 127 13.54 -5.49 1.67
C PRO A 127 12.13 -4.90 1.62
N PHE A 128 11.83 -4.18 0.54
CA PHE A 128 10.49 -3.62 0.36
C PHE A 128 10.05 -3.62 -1.09
N VAL A 129 8.75 -3.48 -1.31
CA VAL A 129 8.12 -3.24 -2.62
C VAL A 129 7.01 -2.20 -2.47
N VAL A 130 6.81 -1.42 -3.53
CA VAL A 130 5.78 -0.37 -3.58
C VAL A 130 4.76 -0.72 -4.65
N PHE A 131 3.46 -0.68 -4.33
CA PHE A 131 2.35 -0.79 -5.28
C PHE A 131 1.62 0.55 -5.38
N ASP A 132 1.48 1.05 -6.61
CA ASP A 132 0.81 2.32 -6.91
C ASP A 132 0.35 2.29 -8.37
N ASP A 133 -0.78 2.89 -8.70
CA ASP A 133 -1.30 2.98 -10.06
C ASP A 133 -0.75 4.18 -10.85
N ASN A 134 0.02 5.04 -10.21
CA ASN A 134 0.54 6.27 -10.78
C ASN A 134 2.07 6.29 -10.87
N ALA A 135 2.60 5.73 -11.97
CA ALA A 135 4.03 5.67 -12.24
C ALA A 135 4.72 7.06 -12.23
N TYR A 136 4.00 8.14 -12.50
CA TYR A 136 4.56 9.49 -12.50
C TYR A 136 5.16 9.89 -11.14
N ASN A 137 4.63 9.34 -10.06
CA ASN A 137 5.12 9.61 -8.70
C ASN A 137 6.49 8.98 -8.39
N PHE A 138 6.98 8.04 -9.22
CA PHE A 138 8.18 7.24 -8.94
C PHE A 138 9.32 7.54 -9.92
N GLY A 139 9.03 8.20 -11.06
CA GLY A 139 10.02 8.57 -12.06
C GLY A 139 10.54 7.37 -12.86
N GLU A 140 11.70 7.57 -13.51
CA GLU A 140 12.39 6.54 -14.32
C GLU A 140 13.55 5.90 -13.53
N ASP A 141 13.38 5.67 -12.23
CA ASP A 141 14.37 5.05 -11.39
C ASP A 141 14.18 3.54 -11.39
N ASP A 142 14.91 2.85 -12.27
CA ASP A 142 14.79 1.40 -12.49
C ASP A 142 15.23 0.58 -11.24
N ASP A 143 15.99 1.20 -10.32
CA ASP A 143 16.44 0.54 -9.09
C ASP A 143 15.43 0.63 -7.95
N PHE A 144 14.38 1.47 -8.09
CA PHE A 144 13.36 1.59 -7.06
C PHE A 144 12.33 0.45 -7.21
N PRO A 145 12.07 -0.37 -6.16
CA PRO A 145 11.24 -1.57 -6.25
C PRO A 145 9.74 -1.21 -6.34
N PHE A 146 9.34 -0.73 -7.51
CA PHE A 146 8.02 -0.20 -7.80
C PHE A 146 7.25 -1.10 -8.78
N VAL A 147 6.00 -1.40 -8.44
CA VAL A 147 5.03 -2.11 -9.27
C VAL A 147 3.90 -1.17 -9.65
N ASN A 148 3.80 -0.86 -10.95
CA ASN A 148 2.70 -0.07 -11.49
C ASN A 148 1.48 -0.96 -11.75
N THR A 149 0.49 -0.89 -10.88
CA THR A 149 -0.66 -1.82 -10.88
C THR A 149 -1.76 -1.46 -11.88
N GLY A 150 -1.73 -0.30 -12.49
CA GLY A 150 -2.87 0.19 -13.27
C GLY A 150 -4.14 0.41 -12.44
N GLU A 151 -5.25 0.74 -13.13
CA GLU A 151 -6.53 1.07 -12.49
C GLU A 151 -7.41 -0.16 -12.15
N GLU A 152 -7.01 -1.36 -12.56
CA GLU A 152 -7.80 -2.59 -12.41
C GLU A 152 -7.55 -3.31 -11.06
N GLY A 153 -6.61 -2.81 -10.28
CA GLY A 153 -6.13 -3.43 -9.04
C GLY A 153 -4.95 -4.36 -9.28
N ILE A 154 -4.39 -4.88 -8.20
CA ILE A 154 -3.26 -5.81 -8.23
C ILE A 154 -3.65 -7.09 -8.95
N THR A 155 -2.92 -7.41 -10.02
CA THR A 155 -3.08 -8.61 -10.85
C THR A 155 -2.05 -9.69 -10.50
N GLN A 156 -2.13 -10.86 -11.17
CA GLN A 156 -1.11 -11.91 -11.03
C GLN A 156 0.25 -11.45 -11.57
N ASP A 157 0.27 -10.71 -12.68
CA ASP A 157 1.51 -10.19 -13.27
C ASP A 157 2.20 -9.19 -12.33
N ASP A 158 1.44 -8.34 -11.63
CA ASP A 158 1.95 -7.43 -10.60
C ASP A 158 2.51 -8.19 -9.40
N LEU A 159 1.85 -9.29 -8.99
CA LEU A 159 2.36 -10.17 -7.96
C LEU A 159 3.70 -10.79 -8.36
N ASP A 160 3.80 -11.30 -9.59
CA ASP A 160 5.02 -11.95 -10.09
C ASP A 160 6.18 -10.93 -10.16
N LEU A 161 5.94 -9.70 -10.60
CA LEU A 161 6.91 -8.62 -10.58
C LEU A 161 7.35 -8.24 -9.15
N ALA A 162 6.43 -8.16 -8.22
CA ALA A 162 6.76 -7.92 -6.81
C ALA A 162 7.63 -9.03 -6.21
N LEU A 163 7.36 -10.29 -6.59
CA LEU A 163 8.17 -11.43 -6.18
C LEU A 163 9.60 -11.36 -6.75
N GLU A 164 9.77 -10.87 -7.98
CA GLU A 164 11.08 -10.63 -8.60
C GLU A 164 11.86 -9.56 -7.83
N HIS A 165 11.28 -8.36 -7.64
CA HIS A 165 11.89 -7.28 -6.87
C HIS A 165 12.32 -7.69 -5.45
N LEU A 166 11.45 -8.43 -4.76
CA LEU A 166 11.79 -8.88 -3.40
C LEU A 166 12.89 -9.95 -3.43
N SER A 167 12.85 -10.88 -4.39
CA SER A 167 13.85 -11.94 -4.49
C SER A 167 15.26 -11.38 -4.74
N GLU A 168 15.39 -10.32 -5.53
CA GLU A 168 16.66 -9.65 -5.79
C GLU A 168 17.25 -9.01 -4.54
N GLN A 169 16.42 -8.47 -3.64
CA GLN A 169 16.85 -7.85 -2.39
C GLN A 169 17.29 -8.86 -1.32
N PHE A 170 16.87 -10.12 -1.41
CA PHE A 170 17.27 -11.18 -0.47
C PHE A 170 18.60 -11.87 -0.81
N VAL A 171 19.25 -11.52 -1.92
CA VAL A 171 20.48 -12.21 -2.41
C VAL A 171 21.77 -11.71 -1.75
N TYR A 172 21.69 -10.82 -0.74
CA TYR A 172 22.90 -10.26 -0.10
C TYR A 172 22.98 -10.56 1.39
#